data_8d520bae0ee86a4bef84048bd3014edb
#
_entry.id   8d520bae0ee86a4bef84048bd3014edb
#
_cell.length_a   1.000
_cell.length_b   1.000
_cell.length_c   1.000
_cell.angle_alpha   90.00
_cell.angle_beta   90.00
_cell.angle_gamma   90.00
#
_symmetry.space_group_name_H-M   'P 1'
#
loop_
_entity.id
_entity.type
_entity.pdbx_description
1 polymer ?
#
loop_
_entity_poly.entity_id
_entity_poly.type
_entity_poly.pdbx_seq_one_letter_code
_entity_poly.pdbx_strand_id
1 'polypeptide(L)'
;MPRFGRVAWHAAQECGMTSPERGRLLWVIGDKSVRAGLVAQQLKLSAGAVTELVESLVRQGLVRRDTDPDDRRAVVLALTAEGRKICERYELAASSALAEVLGRLTPPQRRRLRTAFADLNAAFTANDPTPARVLRRPFIGASSPRRSVRRITHKETANAR
;
A
#
# COMPACT_ATOMS: atom_id res chain seq x y z
N MET A 1 11.70 12.14 17.03
CA MET A 1 11.29 11.72 15.67
C MET A 1 11.49 12.87 14.70
N PRO A 2 12.06 12.65 13.51
CA PRO A 2 12.15 13.68 12.47
C PRO A 2 10.75 14.23 12.14
N ARG A 3 10.67 15.50 11.78
CA ARG A 3 9.38 16.17 11.45
C ARG A 3 8.55 15.40 10.40
N PHE A 4 9.22 14.76 9.44
CA PHE A 4 8.57 13.94 8.42
C PHE A 4 7.81 12.73 9.00
N GLY A 5 8.41 12.00 9.96
CA GLY A 5 7.74 10.88 10.62
C GLY A 5 6.47 11.26 11.37
N ARG A 6 6.41 12.50 11.92
CA ARG A 6 5.20 13.00 12.57
C ARG A 6 4.06 13.28 11.58
N VAL A 7 4.38 13.84 10.42
CA VAL A 7 3.38 14.11 9.37
C VAL A 7 2.78 12.80 8.86
N ALA A 8 3.61 11.82 8.55
CA ALA A 8 3.14 10.50 8.13
C ALA A 8 2.33 9.78 9.21
N TRP A 9 2.72 9.94 10.48
CA TRP A 9 2.00 9.37 11.62
C TRP A 9 0.62 10.02 11.83
N HIS A 10 0.51 11.35 11.73
CA HIS A 10 -0.78 12.04 11.77
C HIS A 10 -1.71 11.56 10.67
N ALA A 11 -1.24 11.48 9.43
CA ALA A 11 -2.01 10.94 8.33
C ALA A 11 -2.48 9.49 8.59
N ALA A 12 -1.65 8.67 9.22
CA ALA A 12 -2.01 7.31 9.59
C ALA A 12 -3.13 7.27 10.65
N GLN A 13 -3.05 8.11 11.68
CA GLN A 13 -4.07 8.20 12.72
C GLN A 13 -5.42 8.68 12.17
N GLU A 14 -5.44 9.70 11.32
CA GLU A 14 -6.66 10.19 10.66
C GLU A 14 -7.33 9.11 9.78
N CYS A 15 -6.55 8.18 9.23
CA CYS A 15 -7.06 7.03 8.48
C CYS A 15 -7.46 5.84 9.36
N GLY A 16 -7.37 5.94 10.69
CA GLY A 16 -7.74 4.87 11.62
C GLY A 16 -6.63 3.85 11.85
N MET A 17 -5.38 4.15 11.46
CA MET A 17 -4.21 3.33 11.80
C MET A 17 -3.75 3.66 13.22
N THR A 18 -4.18 2.88 14.20
CA THR A 18 -3.96 3.16 15.62
C THR A 18 -2.58 2.73 16.14
N SER A 19 -1.82 1.96 15.39
CA SER A 19 -0.43 1.62 15.72
C SER A 19 0.43 1.42 14.46
N PRO A 20 1.76 1.66 14.56
CA PRO A 20 2.68 1.43 13.45
C PRO A 20 2.70 -0.02 12.96
N GLU A 21 2.58 -0.99 13.87
CA GLU A 21 2.58 -2.42 13.56
C GLU A 21 1.37 -2.81 12.72
N ARG A 22 0.21 -2.23 13.01
CA ARG A 22 -1.03 -2.44 12.25
C ARG A 22 -0.89 -1.91 10.82
N GLY A 23 -0.39 -0.69 10.69
CA GLY A 23 -0.10 -0.09 9.39
C GLY A 23 0.88 -0.94 8.57
N ARG A 24 1.97 -1.39 9.20
CA ARG A 24 2.96 -2.27 8.56
C ARG A 24 2.35 -3.60 8.12
N LEU A 25 1.49 -4.21 8.93
CA LEU A 25 0.85 -5.47 8.59
C LEU A 25 -0.10 -5.29 7.39
N LEU A 26 -0.97 -4.28 7.40
CA LEU A 26 -1.85 -3.98 6.27
C LEU A 26 -1.03 -3.73 4.99
N TRP A 27 0.09 -3.02 5.11
CA TRP A 27 0.97 -2.74 3.98
C TRP A 27 1.68 -4.00 3.44
N VAL A 28 2.14 -4.90 4.33
CA VAL A 28 2.76 -6.19 3.95
C VAL A 28 1.77 -7.07 3.20
N ILE A 29 0.52 -7.14 3.65
CA ILE A 29 -0.53 -7.88 2.95
C ILE A 29 -0.80 -7.24 1.57
N GLY A 30 -0.96 -5.93 1.48
CA GLY A 30 -1.20 -5.23 0.22
C GLY A 30 -2.39 -5.81 -0.55
N ASP A 31 -2.31 -5.85 -1.88
CA ASP A 31 -3.40 -6.34 -2.75
C ASP A 31 -3.40 -7.86 -2.95
N LYS A 32 -2.48 -8.59 -2.33
CA LYS A 32 -2.32 -10.03 -2.51
C LYS A 32 -2.55 -10.77 -1.21
N SER A 33 -2.92 -12.05 -1.33
CA SER A 33 -2.90 -12.96 -0.20
C SER A 33 -1.46 -13.29 0.19
N VAL A 34 -1.14 -13.23 1.48
CA VAL A 34 0.20 -13.49 2.02
C VAL A 34 0.11 -14.53 3.13
N ARG A 35 1.00 -15.52 3.15
CA ARG A 35 1.07 -16.51 4.22
C ARG A 35 1.40 -15.84 5.55
N ALA A 36 0.69 -16.19 6.60
CA ALA A 36 0.87 -15.61 7.93
C ALA A 36 2.31 -15.74 8.46
N GLY A 37 2.98 -16.86 8.17
CA GLY A 37 4.39 -17.07 8.52
C GLY A 37 5.35 -16.07 7.84
N LEU A 38 5.09 -15.70 6.58
CA LEU A 38 5.89 -14.67 5.88
C LEU A 38 5.68 -13.28 6.50
N VAL A 39 4.46 -12.98 6.94
CA VAL A 39 4.18 -11.71 7.64
C VAL A 39 4.98 -11.62 8.93
N ALA A 40 5.04 -12.70 9.74
CA ALA A 40 5.83 -12.76 10.95
C ALA A 40 7.32 -12.47 10.69
N GLN A 41 7.86 -13.12 9.66
CA GLN A 41 9.25 -12.94 9.25
C GLN A 41 9.54 -11.49 8.80
N GLN A 42 8.69 -10.92 7.94
CA GLN A 42 8.89 -9.57 7.41
C GLN A 42 8.73 -8.48 8.49
N LEU A 43 7.82 -8.67 9.42
CA LEU A 43 7.61 -7.73 10.51
C LEU A 43 8.62 -7.91 11.65
N LYS A 44 9.37 -9.01 11.64
CA LYS A 44 10.28 -9.43 12.73
C LYS A 44 9.53 -9.52 14.07
N LEU A 45 8.33 -10.08 14.04
CA LEU A 45 7.48 -10.32 15.20
C LEU A 45 7.40 -11.82 15.49
N SER A 46 7.11 -12.16 16.74
CA SER A 46 6.78 -13.55 17.10
C SER A 46 5.48 -13.99 16.47
N ALA A 47 5.29 -15.29 16.26
CA ALA A 47 4.07 -15.85 15.73
C ALA A 47 2.83 -15.47 16.60
N GLY A 48 2.98 -15.45 17.92
CA GLY A 48 1.93 -15.01 18.85
C GLY A 48 1.54 -13.55 18.64
N ALA A 49 2.52 -12.64 18.56
CA ALA A 49 2.25 -11.22 18.32
C ALA A 49 1.56 -10.98 16.97
N VAL A 50 1.95 -11.70 15.91
CA VAL A 50 1.25 -11.63 14.62
C VAL A 50 -0.18 -12.16 14.74
N THR A 51 -0.39 -13.24 15.48
CA THR A 51 -1.73 -13.82 15.67
C THR A 51 -2.65 -12.82 16.35
N GLU A 52 -2.24 -12.20 17.45
CA GLU A 52 -3.02 -11.17 18.16
C GLU A 52 -3.33 -9.95 17.27
N LEU A 53 -2.32 -9.49 16.53
CA LEU A 53 -2.46 -8.35 15.61
C LEU A 53 -3.45 -8.66 14.49
N VAL A 54 -3.34 -9.84 13.87
CA VAL A 54 -4.25 -10.31 12.83
C VAL A 54 -5.67 -10.48 13.38
N GLU A 55 -5.84 -11.08 14.56
CA GLU A 55 -7.16 -11.22 15.19
C GLU A 55 -7.84 -9.88 15.43
N SER A 56 -7.07 -8.90 15.90
CA SER A 56 -7.57 -7.53 16.06
C SER A 56 -8.05 -6.93 14.75
N LEU A 57 -7.31 -7.11 13.65
CA LEU A 57 -7.67 -6.59 12.33
C LEU A 57 -8.84 -7.36 11.69
N VAL A 58 -8.95 -8.66 11.94
CA VAL A 58 -10.10 -9.47 11.52
C VAL A 58 -11.37 -9.03 12.24
N ARG A 59 -11.32 -8.83 13.56
CA ARG A 59 -12.45 -8.29 14.33
C ARG A 59 -12.94 -6.92 13.84
N GLN A 60 -12.01 -6.12 13.30
CA GLN A 60 -12.34 -4.82 12.70
C GLN A 60 -12.77 -4.92 11.23
N GLY A 61 -12.83 -6.11 10.68
CA GLY A 61 -13.21 -6.31 9.28
C GLY A 61 -12.21 -5.78 8.25
N LEU A 62 -10.94 -5.57 8.63
CA LEU A 62 -9.92 -5.03 7.74
C LEU A 62 -9.10 -6.11 7.03
N VAL A 63 -8.94 -7.26 7.68
CA VAL A 63 -8.23 -8.44 7.18
C VAL A 63 -9.15 -9.64 7.23
N ARG A 64 -9.05 -10.53 6.27
CA ARG A 64 -9.67 -11.85 6.29
C ARG A 64 -8.59 -12.93 6.29
N ARG A 65 -8.93 -14.05 6.89
CA ARG A 65 -8.13 -15.29 6.87
C ARG A 65 -8.76 -16.25 5.88
N ASP A 66 -7.94 -16.79 5.00
CA ASP A 66 -8.34 -17.85 4.07
C ASP A 66 -7.36 -19.03 4.21
N THR A 67 -7.77 -20.18 3.74
CA THR A 67 -6.87 -21.33 3.56
C THR A 67 -6.08 -21.15 2.28
N ASP A 68 -4.78 -21.47 2.31
CA ASP A 68 -3.95 -21.46 1.10
C ASP A 68 -4.48 -22.54 0.12
N PRO A 69 -4.75 -22.21 -1.14
CA PRO A 69 -5.27 -23.17 -2.11
C PRO A 69 -4.31 -24.32 -2.40
N ASP A 70 -3.00 -24.07 -2.25
CA ASP A 70 -1.95 -25.06 -2.54
C ASP A 70 -1.52 -25.87 -1.30
N ASP A 71 -1.81 -25.33 -0.09
CA ASP A 71 -1.46 -25.98 1.18
C ASP A 71 -2.56 -25.72 2.22
N ARG A 72 -3.45 -26.70 2.40
CA ARG A 72 -4.58 -26.60 3.35
C ARG A 72 -4.17 -26.41 4.82
N ARG A 73 -2.90 -26.59 5.16
CA ARG A 73 -2.36 -26.35 6.51
C ARG A 73 -1.89 -24.90 6.68
N ALA A 74 -1.70 -24.18 5.61
CA ALA A 74 -1.25 -22.80 5.63
C ALA A 74 -2.44 -21.83 5.64
N VAL A 75 -2.31 -20.79 6.47
CA VAL A 75 -3.24 -19.68 6.54
C VAL A 75 -2.69 -18.52 5.71
N VAL A 76 -3.50 -18.00 4.82
CA VAL A 76 -3.22 -16.77 4.07
C VAL A 76 -4.08 -15.62 4.60
N LEU A 77 -3.50 -14.46 4.58
CA LEU A 77 -4.10 -13.20 5.00
C LEU A 77 -4.36 -12.34 3.76
N ALA A 78 -5.52 -11.74 3.67
CA ALA A 78 -5.86 -10.81 2.60
C ALA A 78 -6.60 -9.59 3.16
N LEU A 79 -6.44 -8.44 2.53
CA LEU A 79 -7.23 -7.27 2.87
C LEU A 79 -8.69 -7.46 2.42
N THR A 80 -9.60 -7.01 3.25
CA THR A 80 -11.01 -6.82 2.85
C THR A 80 -11.15 -5.57 1.97
N ALA A 81 -12.34 -5.31 1.45
CA ALA A 81 -12.62 -4.05 0.76
C ALA A 81 -12.38 -2.83 1.67
N GLU A 82 -12.75 -2.94 2.94
CA GLU A 82 -12.55 -1.86 3.91
C GLU A 82 -11.07 -1.69 4.28
N GLY A 83 -10.33 -2.79 4.45
CA GLY A 83 -8.88 -2.74 4.66
C GLY A 83 -8.15 -2.05 3.50
N ARG A 84 -8.54 -2.32 2.26
CA ARG A 84 -7.99 -1.62 1.08
C ARG A 84 -8.30 -0.13 1.10
N LYS A 85 -9.52 0.27 1.40
CA LYS A 85 -9.90 1.69 1.52
C LYS A 85 -9.07 2.45 2.56
N ILE A 86 -8.77 1.81 3.69
CA ILE A 86 -7.90 2.42 4.71
C ILE A 86 -6.49 2.63 4.17
N CYS A 87 -5.92 1.65 3.48
CA CYS A 87 -4.60 1.78 2.86
C CYS A 87 -4.59 2.88 1.79
N GLU A 88 -5.60 2.94 0.93
CA GLU A 88 -5.75 3.99 -0.10
C GLU A 88 -5.86 5.39 0.52
N ARG A 89 -6.68 5.55 1.55
CA ARG A 89 -6.79 6.84 2.27
C ARG A 89 -5.47 7.26 2.88
N TYR A 90 -4.75 6.33 3.50
CA TYR A 90 -3.43 6.62 4.05
C TYR A 90 -2.42 7.02 2.97
N GLU A 91 -2.36 6.29 1.85
CA GLU A 91 -1.48 6.62 0.73
C GLU A 91 -1.78 8.02 0.18
N LEU A 92 -3.06 8.36 0.04
CA LEU A 92 -3.48 9.66 -0.44
C LEU A 92 -3.10 10.78 0.54
N ALA A 93 -3.36 10.60 1.83
CA ALA A 93 -3.01 11.58 2.86
C ALA A 93 -1.49 11.77 2.98
N ALA A 94 -0.72 10.68 2.97
CA ALA A 94 0.74 10.74 3.02
C ALA A 94 1.34 11.40 1.77
N SER A 95 0.79 11.10 0.60
CA SER A 95 1.20 11.71 -0.68
C SER A 95 0.90 13.22 -0.70
N SER A 96 -0.26 13.63 -0.22
CA SER A 96 -0.65 15.04 -0.14
C SER A 96 0.26 15.82 0.80
N ALA A 97 0.53 15.26 1.98
CA ALA A 97 1.43 15.87 2.96
C ALA A 97 2.87 15.98 2.42
N LEU A 98 3.34 14.97 1.69
CA LEU A 98 4.65 15.01 1.05
C LEU A 98 4.68 16.05 -0.08
N ALA A 99 3.64 16.12 -0.91
CA ALA A 99 3.52 17.08 -1.99
C ALA A 99 3.57 18.53 -1.48
N GLU A 100 2.90 18.81 -0.36
CA GLU A 100 2.96 20.11 0.30
C GLU A 100 4.39 20.50 0.71
N VAL A 101 5.11 19.57 1.35
CA VAL A 101 6.52 19.79 1.75
C VAL A 101 7.41 20.01 0.52
N LEU A 102 7.24 19.19 -0.53
CA LEU A 102 8.00 19.32 -1.77
C LEU A 102 7.66 20.60 -2.53
N GLY A 103 6.43 21.10 -2.40
CA GLY A 103 6.00 22.36 -2.97
C GLY A 103 6.76 23.58 -2.42
N ARG A 104 7.27 23.50 -1.19
CA ARG A 104 8.07 24.56 -0.54
C ARG A 104 9.51 24.60 -1.03
N LEU A 105 9.97 23.57 -1.77
CA LEU A 105 11.32 23.50 -2.32
C LEU A 105 11.41 24.27 -3.63
N THR A 106 12.53 24.97 -3.84
CA THR A 106 12.86 25.57 -5.12
C THR A 106 13.08 24.52 -6.21
N PRO A 107 12.94 24.85 -7.51
CA PRO A 107 13.21 23.90 -8.59
C PRO A 107 14.60 23.22 -8.53
N PRO A 108 15.70 23.94 -8.20
CA PRO A 108 17.00 23.30 -8.01
C PRO A 108 17.05 22.31 -6.85
N GLN A 109 16.41 22.65 -5.71
CA GLN A 109 16.34 21.76 -4.55
C GLN A 109 15.56 20.48 -4.88
N ARG A 110 14.44 20.59 -5.60
CA ARG A 110 13.67 19.42 -6.04
C ARG A 110 14.48 18.52 -6.98
N ARG A 111 15.28 19.10 -7.88
CA ARG A 111 16.18 18.31 -8.74
C ARG A 111 17.21 17.55 -7.93
N ARG A 112 17.92 18.23 -7.00
CA ARG A 112 18.91 17.57 -6.13
C ARG A 112 18.30 16.43 -5.32
N LEU A 113 17.12 16.67 -4.72
CA LEU A 113 16.42 15.66 -3.96
C LEU A 113 16.07 14.44 -4.83
N ARG A 114 15.55 14.66 -6.03
CA ARG A 114 15.21 13.58 -6.96
C ARG A 114 16.44 12.74 -7.34
N THR A 115 17.57 13.36 -7.62
CA THR A 115 18.84 12.66 -7.91
C THR A 115 19.28 11.84 -6.70
N ALA A 116 19.30 12.44 -5.51
CA ALA A 116 19.69 11.74 -4.28
C ALA A 116 18.79 10.54 -3.97
N PHE A 117 17.48 10.65 -4.20
CA PHE A 117 16.56 9.52 -4.05
C PHE A 117 16.78 8.44 -5.11
N ALA A 118 17.10 8.80 -6.33
CA ALA A 118 17.44 7.83 -7.38
C ALA A 118 18.70 7.04 -7.03
N ASP A 119 19.74 7.72 -6.56
CA ASP A 119 21.00 7.11 -6.12
C ASP A 119 20.77 6.18 -4.91
N LEU A 120 19.99 6.63 -3.94
CA LEU A 120 19.62 5.84 -2.76
C LEU A 120 18.85 4.58 -3.16
N ASN A 121 17.88 4.70 -4.06
CA ASN A 121 17.11 3.57 -4.57
C ASN A 121 18.01 2.58 -5.33
N ALA A 122 18.94 3.07 -6.14
CA ALA A 122 19.90 2.23 -6.83
C ALA A 122 20.80 1.46 -5.86
N ALA A 123 21.26 2.12 -4.78
CA ALA A 123 22.05 1.49 -3.74
C ALA A 123 21.28 0.40 -2.97
N PHE A 124 19.99 0.63 -2.67
CA PHE A 124 19.14 -0.38 -2.05
C PHE A 124 18.93 -1.59 -2.97
N THR A 125 18.65 -1.37 -4.25
CA THR A 125 18.42 -2.46 -5.20
C THR A 125 19.67 -3.26 -5.51
N ALA A 126 20.86 -2.65 -5.45
CA ALA A 126 22.14 -3.35 -5.65
C ALA A 126 22.49 -4.30 -4.49
N ASN A 127 22.04 -4.02 -3.27
CA ASN A 127 22.38 -4.77 -2.06
C ASN A 127 21.23 -5.65 -1.53
N ASP A 128 20.07 -5.65 -2.17
CA ASP A 128 18.90 -6.37 -1.66
C ASP A 128 18.76 -7.75 -2.32
N PRO A 129 19.02 -8.86 -1.57
CA PRO A 129 18.75 -10.21 -2.04
C PRO A 129 17.23 -10.50 -2.05
N THR A 130 16.41 -9.58 -1.56
CA THR A 130 14.96 -9.73 -1.58
C THR A 130 14.47 -9.60 -3.02
N PRO A 131 13.74 -10.58 -3.56
CA PRO A 131 13.29 -10.50 -4.94
C PRO A 131 12.51 -9.19 -5.16
N ALA A 132 12.88 -8.45 -6.17
CA ALA A 132 12.38 -7.11 -6.56
C ALA A 132 10.84 -6.95 -6.62
N ARG A 133 10.11 -7.97 -6.22
CA ARG A 133 8.66 -8.10 -6.21
C ARG A 133 8.00 -7.38 -5.03
N VAL A 134 8.73 -7.16 -3.92
CA VAL A 134 8.20 -6.53 -2.70
C VAL A 134 8.30 -5.00 -2.78
N LEU A 135 9.31 -4.48 -3.49
CA LEU A 135 9.57 -3.03 -3.61
C LEU A 135 8.93 -2.38 -4.85
N ARG A 136 8.19 -3.11 -5.68
CA ARG A 136 7.61 -2.59 -6.95
C ARG A 136 6.30 -1.81 -6.78
N ARG A 137 6.03 -1.27 -5.61
CA ARG A 137 5.07 -0.17 -5.53
C ARG A 137 5.82 1.09 -5.15
N PRO A 138 5.93 2.07 -6.06
CA PRO A 138 6.33 3.41 -5.64
C PRO A 138 5.31 3.86 -4.58
N PHE A 139 5.80 4.36 -3.49
CA PHE A 139 5.03 4.99 -2.40
C PHE A 139 4.25 6.24 -2.86
N ILE A 140 4.24 6.49 -4.16
CA ILE A 140 3.58 7.63 -4.80
C ILE A 140 2.60 7.07 -5.81
N GLY A 141 1.32 7.21 -5.50
CA GLY A 141 0.21 6.78 -6.35
C GLY A 141 0.32 7.32 -7.77
N ALA A 142 0.54 6.41 -8.70
CA ALA A 142 0.23 6.60 -10.10
C ALA A 142 -0.95 5.67 -10.46
N SER A 143 -2.10 5.92 -9.88
CA SER A 143 -3.35 5.44 -10.44
C SER A 143 -3.80 6.43 -11.50
N SER A 144 -3.32 6.25 -12.73
CA SER A 144 -4.00 6.82 -13.90
C SER A 144 -5.46 6.38 -13.88
N PRO A 145 -6.42 7.30 -13.95
CA PRO A 145 -7.81 6.92 -14.14
C PRO A 145 -7.93 6.23 -15.50
N ARG A 146 -8.22 4.94 -15.51
CA ARG A 146 -8.65 4.25 -16.73
C ARG A 146 -9.92 4.93 -17.22
N ARG A 147 -9.79 5.82 -18.18
CA ARG A 147 -10.89 6.29 -19.03
C ARG A 147 -11.50 5.06 -19.70
N SER A 148 -12.58 4.55 -19.15
CA SER A 148 -13.49 3.69 -19.90
C SER A 148 -14.23 4.58 -20.89
N VAL A 149 -13.69 4.71 -22.08
CA VAL A 149 -14.42 5.24 -23.23
C VAL A 149 -15.43 4.15 -23.61
N ARG A 150 -16.65 4.25 -23.10
CA ARG A 150 -17.78 3.56 -23.70
C ARG A 150 -17.99 4.16 -25.09
N ARG A 151 -17.61 3.42 -26.11
CA ARG A 151 -18.05 3.66 -27.48
C ARG A 151 -19.56 3.43 -27.50
N ILE A 152 -20.31 4.50 -27.58
CA ILE A 152 -21.72 4.47 -27.95
C ILE A 152 -21.73 4.32 -29.47
N THR A 153 -21.95 3.11 -29.95
CA THR A 153 -22.28 2.88 -31.35
C THR A 153 -23.77 3.18 -31.54
N HIS A 154 -24.04 4.36 -32.07
CA HIS A 154 -25.31 4.63 -32.70
C HIS A 154 -25.45 3.71 -33.91
N LYS A 155 -26.36 2.76 -33.83
CA LYS A 155 -26.87 2.04 -35.01
C LYS A 155 -28.20 2.64 -35.32
N GLU A 156 -28.16 3.59 -36.26
CA GLU A 156 -29.30 4.07 -37.01
C GLU A 156 -29.87 2.91 -37.78
N THR A 157 -31.11 2.55 -37.58
CA THR A 157 -31.88 1.75 -38.50
C THR A 157 -33.00 2.59 -39.05
N ALA A 158 -32.76 3.12 -40.24
CA ALA A 158 -33.81 3.49 -41.16
C ALA A 158 -34.52 2.21 -41.67
N ASN A 159 -35.84 2.20 -41.64
CA ASN A 159 -36.73 1.65 -42.63
C ASN A 159 -38.16 2.02 -42.25
N ALA A 160 -38.79 2.92 -42.92
CA ALA A 160 -39.61 2.84 -44.12
C ALA A 160 -40.88 1.96 -43.94
N ARG A 161 -41.92 2.61 -43.98
CA ARG A 161 -43.29 2.41 -44.44
C ARG A 161 -44.35 2.47 -43.37
#